data_baef11b89b7ff2b93a339dae95d1ea2f
#
_entry.id   baef11b89b7ff2b93a339dae95d1ea2f
#
_cell.length_a   1.000
_cell.length_b   1.000
_cell.length_c   1.000
_cell.angle_alpha   90.00
_cell.angle_beta   90.00
_cell.angle_gamma   90.00
#
_symmetry.space_group_name_H-M   'P 1'
#
loop_
_entity.id
_entity.type
_entity.pdbx_description
1 polymer ?
#
loop_
_entity_poly.entity_id
_entity_poly.type
_entity_poly.pdbx_seq_one_letter_code
_entity_poly.pdbx_strand_id
1 'polypeptide(L)'
;MNMQKMLKDLQKMQSQMLKAQNNLKAQSFEAEAGGGMVKVAINGQGVLTMIKINPDAVDKDDVEALEDLVMAALNSAIKKKDEA
;
A
#
# COMPACT_ATOMS: atom_id res chain seq x y z
N MET A 1 8.68 -32.56 30.78
CA MET A 1 8.07 -31.67 29.80
C MET A 1 7.09 -30.73 30.50
N ASN A 2 7.29 -29.43 30.38
CA ASN A 2 6.50 -28.46 31.10
C ASN A 2 5.34 -27.97 30.19
N MET A 3 4.10 -28.37 30.54
CA MET A 3 2.91 -28.00 29.77
C MET A 3 2.68 -26.49 29.73
N GLN A 4 3.07 -25.78 30.79
CA GLN A 4 2.95 -24.31 30.83
C GLN A 4 3.87 -23.64 29.81
N LYS A 5 5.06 -24.21 29.59
CA LYS A 5 5.99 -23.69 28.56
C LYS A 5 5.44 -23.91 27.16
N MET A 6 4.83 -25.08 26.92
CA MET A 6 4.19 -25.36 25.61
C MET A 6 3.03 -24.41 25.33
N LEU A 7 2.22 -24.12 26.32
CA LEU A 7 1.10 -23.19 26.18
C LEU A 7 1.59 -21.77 25.92
N LYS A 8 2.66 -21.34 26.56
CA LYS A 8 3.28 -20.03 26.28
C LYS A 8 3.81 -19.93 24.86
N ASP A 9 4.47 -20.99 24.37
CA ASP A 9 5.01 -21.03 23.02
C ASP A 9 3.89 -20.98 21.98
N LEU A 10 2.79 -21.70 22.22
CA LEU A 10 1.61 -21.66 21.33
C LEU A 10 0.97 -20.27 21.29
N GLN A 11 0.81 -19.63 22.45
CA GLN A 11 0.28 -18.27 22.54
C GLN A 11 1.18 -17.26 21.80
N LYS A 12 2.49 -17.43 21.92
CA LYS A 12 3.45 -16.56 21.24
C LYS A 12 3.37 -16.73 19.74
N MET A 13 3.21 -17.96 19.25
CA MET A 13 3.04 -18.23 17.81
C MET A 13 1.76 -17.61 17.28
N GLN A 14 0.64 -17.74 18.00
CA GLN A 14 -0.62 -17.11 17.60
C GLN A 14 -0.51 -15.58 17.55
N SER A 15 0.15 -14.99 18.54
CA SER A 15 0.38 -13.55 18.59
C SER A 15 1.21 -13.07 17.40
N GLN A 16 2.23 -13.81 17.02
CA GLN A 16 3.07 -13.50 15.86
C GLN A 16 2.29 -13.62 14.56
N MET A 17 1.44 -14.63 14.42
CA MET A 17 0.59 -14.78 13.23
C MET A 17 -0.40 -13.64 13.09
N LEU A 18 -1.02 -13.21 14.19
CA LEU A 18 -1.94 -12.07 14.19
C LEU A 18 -1.22 -10.78 13.83
N LYS A 19 -0.02 -10.56 14.35
CA LYS A 19 0.79 -9.40 13.99
C LYS A 19 1.18 -9.41 12.52
N ALA A 20 1.54 -10.57 11.97
CA ALA A 20 1.88 -10.70 10.55
C ALA A 20 0.69 -10.39 9.66
N GLN A 21 -0.51 -10.86 10.00
CA GLN A 21 -1.75 -10.54 9.28
C GLN A 21 -2.09 -9.06 9.37
N ASN A 22 -1.95 -8.46 10.54
CA ASN A 22 -2.18 -7.02 10.74
C ASN A 22 -1.17 -6.19 9.98
N ASN A 23 0.09 -6.62 9.91
CA ASN A 23 1.13 -5.94 9.14
C ASN A 23 0.83 -5.97 7.64
N LEU A 24 0.30 -7.08 7.11
CA LEU A 24 -0.12 -7.16 5.71
C LEU A 24 -1.24 -6.16 5.41
N LYS A 25 -2.21 -6.01 6.30
CA LYS A 25 -3.29 -5.03 6.17
C LYS A 25 -2.79 -3.60 6.32
N ALA A 26 -1.78 -3.39 7.18
CA ALA A 26 -1.20 -2.08 7.44
C ALA A 26 -0.10 -1.69 6.46
N GLN A 27 0.38 -2.63 5.63
CA GLN A 27 1.38 -2.33 4.63
C GLN A 27 0.87 -1.28 3.65
N SER A 28 1.72 -0.30 3.37
CA SER A 28 1.41 0.77 2.43
C SER A 28 2.41 0.71 1.28
N PHE A 29 1.91 0.74 0.07
CA PHE A 29 2.72 0.77 -1.14
C PHE A 29 2.46 2.10 -1.83
N GLU A 30 3.47 2.94 -1.82
CA GLU A 30 3.38 4.28 -2.40
C GLU A 30 4.05 4.31 -3.78
N ALA A 31 3.48 5.07 -4.68
CA ALA A 31 4.06 5.31 -5.99
C ALA A 31 3.70 6.71 -6.46
N GLU A 32 4.49 7.20 -7.40
CA GLU A 32 4.27 8.52 -7.97
C GLU A 32 4.50 8.49 -9.48
N ALA A 33 3.97 9.47 -10.16
CA ALA A 33 4.15 9.68 -11.59
C ALA A 33 4.36 11.17 -11.88
N GLY A 34 5.01 11.45 -13.01
CA GLY A 34 5.27 12.83 -13.45
C GLY A 34 6.20 13.60 -12.52
N GLY A 35 7.21 12.91 -11.94
CA GLY A 35 8.15 13.56 -11.04
C GLY A 35 7.53 14.01 -9.72
N GLY A 36 6.52 13.28 -9.24
CA GLY A 36 5.83 13.59 -8.00
C GLY A 36 4.58 14.43 -8.16
N MET A 37 4.14 14.66 -9.39
CA MET A 37 2.90 15.41 -9.68
C MET A 37 1.67 14.68 -9.17
N VAL A 38 1.66 13.35 -9.24
CA VAL A 38 0.60 12.50 -8.69
C VAL A 38 1.24 11.45 -7.81
N LYS A 39 0.76 11.33 -6.58
CA LYS A 39 1.19 10.31 -5.62
C LYS A 39 -0.02 9.52 -5.17
N VAL A 40 0.13 8.21 -5.06
CA VAL A 40 -0.90 7.32 -4.56
C VAL A 40 -0.33 6.37 -3.52
N ALA A 41 -1.18 5.86 -2.66
CA ALA A 41 -0.84 4.77 -1.75
C ALA A 41 -1.97 3.76 -1.73
N ILE A 42 -1.60 2.48 -1.73
CA ILE A 42 -2.53 1.37 -1.57
C ILE A 42 -2.07 0.50 -0.40
N ASN A 43 -3.01 -0.22 0.21
CA ASN A 43 -2.65 -1.18 1.26
C ASN A 43 -2.39 -2.56 0.66
N GLY A 44 -2.04 -3.53 1.52
CA GLY A 44 -1.75 -4.90 1.09
C GLY A 44 -2.95 -5.63 0.49
N GLN A 45 -4.17 -5.12 0.69
CA GLN A 45 -5.40 -5.66 0.10
C GLN A 45 -5.73 -5.01 -1.25
N GLY A 46 -4.91 -4.06 -1.71
CA GLY A 46 -5.13 -3.37 -2.97
C GLY A 46 -6.13 -2.22 -2.88
N VAL A 47 -6.46 -1.76 -1.67
CA VAL A 47 -7.35 -0.63 -1.47
C VAL A 47 -6.56 0.67 -1.55
N LEU A 48 -7.03 1.61 -2.36
CA LEU A 48 -6.43 2.94 -2.47
C LEU A 48 -6.71 3.69 -1.16
N THR A 49 -5.65 4.09 -0.46
CA THR A 49 -5.76 4.76 0.84
C THR A 49 -5.37 6.24 0.78
N MET A 50 -4.67 6.65 -0.26
CA MET A 50 -4.27 8.05 -0.43
C MET A 50 -4.11 8.36 -1.92
N ILE A 51 -4.53 9.55 -2.29
CA ILE A 51 -4.19 10.15 -3.58
C ILE A 51 -3.87 11.62 -3.36
N LYS A 52 -2.73 12.05 -3.89
CA LYS A 52 -2.30 13.46 -3.85
C LYS A 52 -1.98 13.91 -5.26
N ILE A 53 -2.60 15.00 -5.67
CA ILE A 53 -2.39 15.60 -6.98
C ILE A 53 -1.83 17.01 -6.76
N ASN A 54 -0.66 17.30 -7.33
CA ASN A 54 -0.09 18.64 -7.33
C ASN A 54 -0.98 19.56 -8.17
N PRO A 55 -1.40 20.72 -7.67
CA PRO A 55 -2.22 21.65 -8.44
C PRO A 55 -1.60 22.05 -9.80
N ASP A 56 -0.28 22.05 -9.89
CA ASP A 56 0.43 22.37 -11.15
C ASP A 56 0.20 21.30 -12.23
N ALA A 57 -0.24 20.10 -11.85
CA ALA A 57 -0.58 19.04 -12.80
C ALA A 57 -1.98 19.18 -13.38
N VAL A 58 -2.80 20.05 -12.80
CA VAL A 58 -4.20 20.22 -13.20
C VAL A 58 -4.28 21.31 -14.27
N ASP A 59 -4.46 20.86 -15.51
CA ASP A 59 -4.66 21.74 -16.67
C ASP A 59 -6.03 21.42 -17.26
N LYS A 60 -6.95 22.38 -17.19
CA LYS A 60 -8.31 22.21 -17.69
C LYS A 60 -8.35 21.95 -19.20
N ASP A 61 -7.30 22.33 -19.91
CA ASP A 61 -7.21 22.13 -21.37
C ASP A 61 -6.52 20.81 -21.72
N ASP A 62 -6.00 20.08 -20.72
CA ASP A 62 -5.32 18.79 -20.93
C ASP A 62 -5.61 17.84 -19.76
N VAL A 63 -6.87 17.52 -19.56
CA VAL A 63 -7.31 16.61 -18.49
C VAL A 63 -6.80 15.19 -18.73
N GLU A 64 -6.64 14.80 -19.99
CA GLU A 64 -6.12 13.48 -20.36
C GLU A 64 -4.72 13.24 -19.82
N ALA A 65 -3.86 14.26 -19.81
CA ALA A 65 -2.51 14.14 -19.23
C ALA A 65 -2.59 13.80 -17.73
N LEU A 66 -3.52 14.41 -16.99
CA LEU A 66 -3.72 14.11 -15.58
C LEU A 66 -4.26 12.68 -15.38
N GLU A 67 -5.19 12.25 -16.21
CA GLU A 67 -5.73 10.89 -16.16
C GLU A 67 -4.62 9.85 -16.37
N ASP A 68 -3.72 10.09 -17.32
CA ASP A 68 -2.59 9.20 -17.60
C ASP A 68 -1.63 9.14 -16.41
N LEU A 69 -1.35 10.27 -15.75
CA LEU A 69 -0.50 10.31 -14.57
C LEU A 69 -1.11 9.51 -13.41
N VAL A 70 -2.40 9.64 -13.18
CA VAL A 70 -3.10 8.89 -12.14
C VAL A 70 -3.03 7.38 -12.42
N MET A 71 -3.28 6.97 -13.66
CA MET A 71 -3.17 5.57 -14.07
C MET A 71 -1.76 5.04 -13.86
N ALA A 72 -0.74 5.79 -14.29
CA ALA A 72 0.65 5.37 -14.15
C ALA A 72 1.05 5.21 -12.68
N ALA A 73 0.67 6.15 -11.83
CA ALA A 73 0.97 6.08 -10.40
C ALA A 73 0.28 4.89 -9.75
N LEU A 74 -1.00 4.69 -10.03
CA LEU A 74 -1.78 3.59 -9.45
C LEU A 74 -1.25 2.22 -9.90
N ASN A 75 -0.96 2.07 -11.18
CA ASN A 75 -0.41 0.83 -11.72
C ASN A 75 0.98 0.51 -11.13
N SER A 76 1.80 1.53 -10.91
CA SER A 76 3.09 1.37 -10.22
C SER A 76 2.92 0.88 -8.78
N ALA A 77 1.94 1.43 -8.06
CA ALA A 77 1.66 1.01 -6.69
C ALA A 77 1.18 -0.45 -6.63
N ILE A 78 0.29 -0.82 -7.55
CA ILE A 78 -0.22 -2.20 -7.66
C ILE A 78 0.93 -3.16 -7.96
N LYS A 79 1.84 -2.79 -8.87
CA LYS A 79 3.00 -3.59 -9.20
C LYS A 79 3.89 -3.81 -7.97
N LYS A 80 4.15 -2.78 -7.18
CA LYS A 80 4.91 -2.89 -5.94
C LYS A 80 4.25 -3.85 -4.96
N LYS A 81 2.94 -3.79 -4.82
CA LYS A 81 2.19 -4.69 -3.95
C LYS A 81 2.31 -6.14 -4.43
N ASP A 82 2.19 -6.38 -5.73
CA ASP A 82 2.25 -7.73 -6.31
C ASP A 82 3.65 -8.34 -6.22
N GLU A 83 4.69 -7.51 -6.21
CA GLU A 83 6.09 -7.94 -6.06
C GLU A 83 6.51 -8.13 -4.59
N ALA A 84 5.72 -7.70 -3.65
CA ALA A 84 6.03 -7.78 -2.22
C ALA A 84 5.80 -9.16 -1.60
#